data_6d2456f654244ac50faa98569bce44e3
#
_entry.id   6d2456f654244ac50faa98569bce44e3
#
_cell.length_a   1.000
_cell.length_b   1.000
_cell.length_c   1.000
_cell.angle_alpha   90.00
_cell.angle_beta   90.00
_cell.angle_gamma   90.00
#
_symmetry.space_group_name_H-M   'P 1'
#
loop_
_entity.id
_entity.type
_entity.pdbx_description
1 polymer ?
#
loop_
_entity_poly.entity_id
_entity_poly.type
_entity_poly.pdbx_seq_one_letter_code
_entity_poly.pdbx_strand_id
1 'polypeptide(L)'
;DDICQRLQGGIEGIDVSSADVIRLRKVQHLRRYIHGKLIHADDVDCLQRLQPTAAVCGLPRSIARTFIRQHEPFERRWYAGSAGYLSLPHAEFAVSLRCGELHDDALTLYAGAGVVAGSDPLQEWAEIENKAAGLRTLLEKEC
;
A
#
# COMPACT_ATOMS: atom_id res chain seq x y z
N ASP A 1 -1.59 -11.55 -9.49
CA ASP A 1 -2.71 -11.72 -10.44
C ASP A 1 -3.65 -10.51 -10.48
N ASP A 2 -4.13 -9.97 -9.34
CA ASP A 2 -5.08 -8.84 -9.29
C ASP A 2 -4.56 -7.58 -10.03
N ILE A 3 -3.30 -7.19 -9.85
CA ILE A 3 -2.71 -6.02 -10.54
C ILE A 3 -2.71 -6.24 -12.06
N CYS A 4 -2.23 -7.39 -12.53
CA CYS A 4 -2.19 -7.70 -13.97
C CYS A 4 -3.60 -7.71 -14.57
N GLN A 5 -4.57 -8.31 -13.88
CA GLN A 5 -5.96 -8.34 -14.32
C GLN A 5 -6.55 -6.93 -14.46
N ARG A 6 -6.24 -6.03 -13.54
CA ARG A 6 -6.73 -4.65 -13.58
C ARG A 6 -6.07 -3.79 -14.65
N LEU A 7 -4.84 -4.10 -15.01
CA LEU A 7 -4.12 -3.41 -16.07
C LEU A 7 -4.53 -3.87 -17.48
N GLN A 8 -5.25 -4.98 -17.59
CA GLN A 8 -5.78 -5.44 -18.88
C GLN A 8 -6.64 -4.38 -19.56
N GLY A 9 -6.44 -4.20 -20.86
CA GLY A 9 -7.12 -3.17 -21.65
C GLY A 9 -6.55 -1.76 -21.51
N GLY A 10 -5.63 -1.50 -20.58
CA GLY A 10 -4.91 -0.23 -20.45
C GLY A 10 -3.43 -0.34 -20.78
N ILE A 11 -2.90 -1.58 -20.78
CA ILE A 11 -1.48 -1.87 -20.99
C ILE A 11 -1.35 -3.04 -21.98
N GLU A 12 -0.38 -2.95 -22.85
CA GLU A 12 0.08 -4.05 -23.73
C GLU A 12 1.46 -4.55 -23.30
N GLY A 13 1.76 -5.82 -23.62
CA GLY A 13 3.07 -6.41 -23.34
C GLY A 13 3.36 -6.53 -21.85
N ILE A 14 2.39 -6.98 -21.03
CA ILE A 14 2.59 -7.16 -19.58
C ILE A 14 3.63 -8.26 -19.36
N ASP A 15 4.74 -7.90 -18.74
CA ASP A 15 5.77 -8.81 -18.26
C ASP A 15 5.84 -8.76 -16.73
N VAL A 16 5.98 -9.93 -16.10
CA VAL A 16 6.04 -10.08 -14.65
C VAL A 16 7.31 -10.83 -14.25
N SER A 17 8.17 -10.18 -13.51
CA SER A 17 9.42 -10.81 -13.03
C SER A 17 9.13 -12.00 -12.11
N SER A 18 10.12 -12.87 -11.94
CA SER A 18 10.15 -13.84 -10.84
C SER A 18 10.07 -13.13 -9.49
N ALA A 19 9.61 -13.85 -8.46
CA ALA A 19 9.60 -13.33 -7.11
C ALA A 19 11.04 -13.18 -6.58
N ASP A 20 11.31 -12.03 -5.97
CA ASP A 20 12.57 -11.68 -5.33
C ASP A 20 12.33 -11.26 -3.88
N VAL A 21 13.30 -11.50 -2.99
CA VAL A 21 13.22 -11.08 -1.60
C VAL A 21 13.92 -9.75 -1.41
N ILE A 22 13.15 -8.72 -1.12
CA ILE A 22 13.72 -7.44 -0.68
C ILE A 22 13.88 -7.43 0.84
N ARG A 23 15.09 -7.15 1.30
CA ARG A 23 15.41 -6.98 2.73
C ARG A 23 15.37 -5.51 3.08
N LEU A 24 14.48 -5.16 3.98
CA LEU A 24 14.41 -3.84 4.59
C LEU A 24 15.03 -3.90 6.00
N ARG A 25 15.19 -2.75 6.65
CA ARG A 25 15.89 -2.65 7.93
C ARG A 25 15.42 -3.65 9.01
N LYS A 26 14.11 -3.92 9.09
CA LYS A 26 13.53 -4.81 10.12
C LYS A 26 12.61 -5.91 9.57
N VAL A 27 12.35 -5.92 8.27
CA VAL A 27 11.40 -6.85 7.64
C VAL A 27 11.89 -7.29 6.26
N GLN A 28 11.38 -8.41 5.79
CA GLN A 28 11.58 -8.88 4.43
C GLN A 28 10.24 -8.94 3.71
N HIS A 29 10.24 -8.64 2.42
CA HIS A 29 9.06 -8.74 1.57
C HIS A 29 9.39 -9.47 0.28
N LEU A 30 8.41 -10.19 -0.24
CA LEU A 30 8.46 -10.67 -1.61
C LEU A 30 8.10 -9.52 -2.55
N ARG A 31 8.91 -9.35 -3.59
CA ARG A 31 8.74 -8.33 -4.61
C ARG A 31 8.64 -8.96 -5.99
N ARG A 32 7.82 -8.40 -6.83
CA ARG A 32 7.81 -8.64 -8.28
C ARG A 32 7.73 -7.31 -8.99
N TYR A 33 8.42 -7.21 -10.11
CA TYR A 33 8.24 -6.10 -11.05
C TYR A 33 7.18 -6.49 -12.08
N ILE A 34 6.34 -5.54 -12.42
CA ILE A 34 5.36 -5.66 -13.49
C ILE A 34 5.66 -4.52 -14.46
N HIS A 35 5.98 -4.86 -15.68
CA HIS A 35 6.27 -3.93 -16.74
C HIS A 35 5.23 -4.05 -17.83
N GLY A 36 4.95 -2.96 -18.53
CA GLY A 36 4.07 -2.94 -19.66
C GLY A 36 4.05 -1.58 -20.32
N LYS A 37 3.58 -1.51 -21.53
CA LYS A 37 3.45 -0.26 -22.29
C LYS A 37 2.01 0.22 -22.21
N LEU A 38 1.81 1.47 -21.80
CA LEU A 38 0.49 2.10 -21.80
C LEU A 38 -0.04 2.21 -23.22
N ILE A 39 -1.28 1.80 -23.45
CA ILE A 39 -1.98 1.99 -24.73
C ILE A 39 -2.28 3.48 -24.91
N HIS A 40 -2.67 4.15 -23.85
CA HIS A 40 -2.83 5.59 -23.77
C HIS A 40 -2.07 6.12 -22.56
N ALA A 41 -1.35 7.22 -22.74
CA ALA A 41 -0.63 7.87 -21.65
C ALA A 41 -1.63 8.65 -20.78
N ASP A 42 -2.21 7.97 -19.79
CA ASP A 42 -3.15 8.52 -18.83
C ASP A 42 -2.82 8.03 -17.41
N ASP A 43 -2.17 8.90 -16.64
CA ASP A 43 -1.76 8.61 -15.25
C ASP A 43 -2.97 8.47 -14.32
N VAL A 44 -4.06 9.15 -14.61
CA VAL A 44 -5.30 9.08 -13.81
C VAL A 44 -5.96 7.72 -14.01
N ASP A 45 -6.07 7.23 -15.26
CA ASP A 45 -6.57 5.88 -15.53
C ASP A 45 -5.70 4.82 -14.87
N CYS A 46 -4.38 4.96 -14.94
CA CYS A 46 -3.45 4.06 -14.25
C CYS A 46 -3.68 4.03 -12.74
N LEU A 47 -3.82 5.18 -12.10
CA LEU A 47 -4.10 5.26 -10.67
C LEU A 47 -5.45 4.64 -10.32
N GLN A 48 -6.50 4.91 -11.08
CA GLN A 48 -7.83 4.33 -10.86
C GLN A 48 -7.85 2.81 -11.01
N ARG A 49 -7.07 2.27 -11.94
CA ARG A 49 -6.91 0.83 -12.10
C ARG A 49 -6.14 0.20 -10.96
N LEU A 50 -5.07 0.82 -10.50
CA LEU A 50 -4.19 0.26 -9.49
C LEU A 50 -4.70 0.47 -8.07
N GLN A 51 -5.34 1.60 -7.77
CA GLN A 51 -5.75 1.96 -6.41
C GLN A 51 -7.25 1.67 -6.10
N PRO A 52 -7.53 1.33 -4.85
CA PRO A 52 -6.61 0.77 -3.86
C PRO A 52 -6.17 -0.64 -4.26
N THR A 53 -4.94 -1.02 -3.91
CA THR A 53 -4.46 -2.39 -4.20
C THR A 53 -5.11 -3.41 -3.27
N ALA A 54 -5.16 -4.68 -3.70
CA ALA A 54 -5.65 -5.79 -2.87
C ALA A 54 -4.86 -5.93 -1.56
N ALA A 55 -3.57 -5.60 -1.59
CA ALA A 55 -2.69 -5.68 -0.42
C ALA A 55 -3.13 -4.79 0.76
N VAL A 56 -3.86 -3.71 0.49
CA VAL A 56 -4.33 -2.76 1.52
C VAL A 56 -5.86 -2.69 1.65
N CYS A 57 -6.58 -3.22 0.68
CA CYS A 57 -8.04 -3.15 0.65
C CYS A 57 -8.73 -4.53 0.59
N GLY A 58 -7.96 -5.61 0.48
CA GLY A 58 -8.47 -6.97 0.44
C GLY A 58 -9.16 -7.37 -0.87
N LEU A 59 -9.54 -8.64 -0.94
CA LEU A 59 -10.31 -9.26 -2.04
C LEU A 59 -11.46 -10.10 -1.46
N PRO A 60 -12.60 -10.20 -2.15
CA PRO A 60 -13.06 -9.38 -3.29
C PRO A 60 -13.21 -7.90 -2.88
N ARG A 61 -12.74 -6.98 -3.73
CA ARG A 61 -12.58 -5.55 -3.36
C ARG A 61 -13.82 -4.86 -2.81
N SER A 62 -14.99 -5.07 -3.44
CA SER A 62 -16.23 -4.41 -3.00
C SER A 62 -16.64 -4.87 -1.61
N ILE A 63 -16.55 -6.17 -1.33
CA ILE A 63 -16.90 -6.77 -0.04
C ILE A 63 -15.89 -6.33 1.02
N ALA A 64 -14.60 -6.47 0.74
CA ALA A 64 -13.53 -6.10 1.65
C ALA A 64 -13.57 -4.60 2.00
N ARG A 65 -13.81 -3.72 1.02
CA ARG A 65 -13.93 -2.28 1.24
C ARG A 65 -15.12 -1.93 2.14
N THR A 66 -16.26 -2.59 1.94
CA THR A 66 -17.44 -2.39 2.81
C THR A 66 -17.15 -2.87 4.22
N PHE A 67 -16.54 -4.05 4.35
CA PHE A 67 -16.16 -4.61 5.64
C PHE A 67 -15.19 -3.69 6.41
N ILE A 68 -14.14 -3.21 5.77
CA ILE A 68 -13.15 -2.28 6.35
C ILE A 68 -13.86 -1.02 6.88
N ARG A 69 -14.72 -0.41 6.07
CA ARG A 69 -15.45 0.79 6.45
C ARG A 69 -16.40 0.61 7.65
N GLN A 70 -16.93 -0.60 7.81
CA GLN A 70 -17.86 -0.90 8.89
C GLN A 70 -17.17 -1.31 10.20
N HIS A 71 -15.94 -1.83 10.13
CA HIS A 71 -15.28 -2.46 11.28
C HIS A 71 -14.04 -1.73 11.75
N GLU A 72 -13.38 -0.94 10.91
CA GLU A 72 -12.29 -0.10 11.41
C GLU A 72 -12.86 1.07 12.24
N PRO A 73 -12.31 1.30 13.45
CA PRO A 73 -12.83 2.33 14.36
C PRO A 73 -12.37 3.75 14.01
N PHE A 74 -11.68 3.94 12.89
CA PHE A 74 -11.15 5.22 12.43
C PHE A 74 -11.27 5.37 10.92
N GLU A 75 -11.20 6.60 10.43
CA GLU A 75 -11.11 6.88 9.02
C GLU A 75 -9.65 6.82 8.54
N ARG A 76 -9.41 6.10 7.47
CA ARG A 76 -8.06 5.93 6.90
C ARG A 76 -7.46 7.21 6.34
N ARG A 77 -8.28 8.18 5.96
CA ARG A 77 -7.86 9.44 5.33
C ARG A 77 -6.85 9.17 4.18
N TRP A 78 -5.60 9.60 4.34
CA TRP A 78 -4.51 9.36 3.38
C TRP A 78 -3.87 7.97 3.49
N TYR A 79 -4.05 7.29 4.62
CA TYR A 79 -3.52 5.94 4.83
C TYR A 79 -4.10 4.95 3.83
N ALA A 80 -3.26 4.09 3.26
CA ALA A 80 -3.59 3.12 2.21
C ALA A 80 -4.05 3.73 0.87
N GLY A 81 -3.99 5.06 0.73
CA GLY A 81 -4.13 5.76 -0.53
C GLY A 81 -2.82 5.77 -1.32
N SER A 82 -2.62 6.76 -2.17
CA SER A 82 -1.38 6.97 -2.91
C SER A 82 -0.88 8.39 -2.75
N ALA A 83 0.45 8.51 -2.67
CA ALA A 83 1.16 9.77 -2.69
C ALA A 83 2.27 9.70 -3.72
N GLY A 84 2.53 10.81 -4.40
CA GLY A 84 3.55 10.83 -5.44
C GLY A 84 3.65 12.18 -6.11
N TYR A 85 4.30 12.20 -7.25
CA TYR A 85 4.40 13.39 -8.07
C TYR A 85 4.07 13.10 -9.53
N LEU A 86 3.66 14.12 -10.23
CA LEU A 86 3.30 14.10 -11.63
C LEU A 86 4.03 15.24 -12.34
N SER A 87 4.70 14.94 -13.44
CA SER A 87 5.31 15.90 -14.35
C SER A 87 5.01 15.53 -15.79
N LEU A 88 5.32 16.40 -16.74
CA LEU A 88 5.10 16.09 -18.16
C LEU A 88 5.78 14.81 -18.65
N PRO A 89 7.07 14.54 -18.32
CA PRO A 89 7.75 13.35 -18.80
C PRO A 89 7.62 12.14 -17.88
N HIS A 90 7.15 12.31 -16.64
CA HIS A 90 7.27 11.25 -15.65
C HIS A 90 6.27 11.40 -14.51
N ALA A 91 5.69 10.28 -14.07
CA ALA A 91 4.87 10.18 -12.88
C ALA A 91 5.38 9.05 -11.98
N GLU A 92 5.36 9.26 -10.67
CA GLU A 92 5.72 8.24 -9.69
C GLU A 92 4.79 8.31 -8.49
N PHE A 93 4.22 7.17 -8.12
CA PHE A 93 3.30 7.06 -6.99
C PHE A 93 3.65 5.87 -6.12
N ALA A 94 3.56 6.06 -4.82
CA ALA A 94 3.69 5.01 -3.82
C ALA A 94 2.40 4.85 -3.03
N VAL A 95 2.16 3.63 -2.52
CA VAL A 95 1.06 3.41 -1.56
C VAL A 95 1.43 4.05 -0.23
N SER A 96 0.54 4.86 0.31
CA SER A 96 0.73 5.57 1.58
C SER A 96 0.63 4.61 2.76
N LEU A 97 1.72 3.89 3.00
CA LEU A 97 1.90 2.97 4.13
C LEU A 97 2.97 3.52 5.06
N ARG A 98 2.91 3.14 6.36
CA ARG A 98 3.85 3.60 7.37
C ARG A 98 3.98 5.12 7.32
N CYS A 99 2.85 5.78 7.39
CA CYS A 99 2.73 7.22 7.29
C CYS A 99 2.16 7.79 8.60
N GLY A 100 2.25 9.09 8.72
CA GLY A 100 1.64 9.83 9.82
C GLY A 100 1.02 11.12 9.33
N GLU A 101 0.11 11.63 10.11
CA GLU A 101 -0.57 12.90 9.88
C GLU A 101 -0.28 13.79 11.09
N LEU A 102 0.29 14.95 10.83
CA LEU A 102 0.54 15.97 11.84
C LEU A 102 -0.63 16.96 11.80
N HIS A 103 -1.29 17.13 12.93
CA HIS A 103 -2.35 18.12 13.10
C HIS A 103 -2.13 18.84 14.41
N ASP A 104 -1.93 20.14 14.36
CA ASP A 104 -1.53 20.98 15.48
C ASP A 104 -0.26 20.42 16.17
N ASP A 105 -0.38 19.98 17.40
CA ASP A 105 0.67 19.39 18.22
C ASP A 105 0.58 17.86 18.34
N ALA A 106 -0.37 17.24 17.62
CA ALA A 106 -0.63 15.82 17.65
C ALA A 106 -0.15 15.13 16.35
N LEU A 107 0.56 14.02 16.51
CA LEU A 107 0.97 13.15 15.42
C LEU A 107 0.22 11.83 15.48
N THR A 108 -0.58 11.57 14.46
CA THR A 108 -1.26 10.29 14.26
C THR A 108 -0.44 9.40 13.35
N LEU A 109 -0.02 8.23 13.83
CA LEU A 109 0.70 7.23 13.03
C LEU A 109 -0.24 6.14 12.57
N TYR A 110 -0.10 5.73 11.30
CA TYR A 110 -0.89 4.67 10.69
C TYR A 110 -0.03 3.44 10.40
N ALA A 111 -0.45 2.30 10.91
CA ALA A 111 0.13 1.00 10.62
C ALA A 111 -0.97 -0.05 10.48
N GLY A 112 -0.70 -1.14 9.77
CA GLY A 112 -1.65 -2.21 9.58
C GLY A 112 -0.98 -3.50 9.13
N ALA A 113 -1.70 -4.59 9.27
CA ALA A 113 -1.31 -5.92 8.82
C ALA A 113 -2.28 -6.47 7.78
N GLY A 114 -1.82 -7.41 6.97
CA GLY A 114 -2.63 -8.09 5.95
C GLY A 114 -3.22 -9.36 6.50
N VAL A 115 -4.44 -9.31 7.01
CA VAL A 115 -5.14 -10.47 7.57
C VAL A 115 -5.64 -11.39 6.46
N VAL A 116 -5.29 -12.66 6.56
CA VAL A 116 -5.71 -13.73 5.64
C VAL A 116 -6.22 -14.95 6.42
N ALA A 117 -6.80 -15.91 5.72
CA ALA A 117 -7.20 -17.17 6.35
C ALA A 117 -5.99 -17.84 7.03
N GLY A 118 -6.11 -18.13 8.33
CA GLY A 118 -5.04 -18.70 9.14
C GLY A 118 -4.12 -17.68 9.84
N SER A 119 -4.34 -16.38 9.66
CA SER A 119 -3.64 -15.36 10.45
C SER A 119 -3.92 -15.52 11.94
N ASP A 120 -2.87 -15.45 12.74
CA ASP A 120 -2.96 -15.42 14.20
C ASP A 120 -3.09 -13.97 14.69
N PRO A 121 -4.15 -13.62 15.44
CA PRO A 121 -4.39 -12.23 15.84
C PRO A 121 -3.26 -11.60 16.67
N LEU A 122 -2.58 -12.38 17.51
CA LEU A 122 -1.49 -11.87 18.34
C LEU A 122 -0.24 -11.59 17.51
N GLN A 123 0.04 -12.43 16.52
CA GLN A 123 1.16 -12.23 15.61
C GLN A 123 0.92 -11.01 14.70
N GLU A 124 -0.29 -10.87 14.15
CA GLU A 124 -0.66 -9.70 13.34
C GLU A 124 -0.59 -8.41 14.15
N TRP A 125 -1.04 -8.43 15.40
CA TRP A 125 -0.91 -7.28 16.29
C TRP A 125 0.54 -6.92 16.58
N ALA A 126 1.39 -7.92 16.87
CA ALA A 126 2.82 -7.69 17.08
C ALA A 126 3.50 -7.12 15.82
N GLU A 127 3.06 -7.51 14.62
CA GLU A 127 3.54 -6.95 13.36
C GLU A 127 3.15 -5.47 13.24
N ILE A 128 1.91 -5.10 13.57
CA ILE A 128 1.45 -3.70 13.58
C ILE A 128 2.30 -2.85 14.54
N GLU A 129 2.52 -3.32 15.77
CA GLU A 129 3.34 -2.65 16.76
C GLU A 129 4.80 -2.44 16.27
N ASN A 130 5.39 -3.46 15.67
CA ASN A 130 6.73 -3.37 15.09
C ASN A 130 6.82 -2.36 13.94
N LYS A 131 5.77 -2.27 13.10
CA LYS A 131 5.68 -1.29 12.02
C LYS A 131 5.55 0.14 12.58
N ALA A 132 4.74 0.34 13.61
CA ALA A 132 4.56 1.62 14.28
C ALA A 132 5.84 2.06 15.02
N ALA A 133 6.51 1.13 15.71
CA ALA A 133 7.78 1.40 16.40
C ALA A 133 8.86 1.90 15.44
N GLY A 134 8.89 1.36 14.20
CA GLY A 134 9.81 1.83 13.16
C GLY A 134 9.63 3.30 12.79
N LEU A 135 8.40 3.83 12.86
CA LEU A 135 8.12 5.25 12.65
C LEU A 135 8.47 6.09 13.88
N ARG A 136 8.13 5.62 15.07
CA ARG A 136 8.44 6.32 16.33
C ARG A 136 9.93 6.60 16.48
N THR A 137 10.79 5.63 16.16
CA THR A 137 12.26 5.79 16.24
C THR A 137 12.83 6.87 15.32
N LEU A 138 12.10 7.32 14.31
CA LEU A 138 12.51 8.42 13.43
C LEU A 138 12.22 9.79 14.07
N LEU A 139 11.33 9.83 15.06
CA LEU A 139 10.85 11.04 15.72
C LEU A 139 11.50 11.22 17.10
N GLU A 140 11.91 10.12 17.72
CA GLU A 140 12.70 10.14 18.94
C GLU A 140 14.12 10.58 18.59
N LYS A 141 14.43 11.87 18.73
CA LYS A 141 15.82 12.32 18.76
C LYS A 141 16.45 11.71 20.00
N GLU A 142 17.53 10.97 19.81
CA GLU A 142 18.45 10.72 20.91
C GLU A 142 18.90 12.09 21.44
N CYS A 143 18.46 12.45 22.65
CA CYS A 143 18.98 13.59 23.40
C CYS A 143 20.33 13.21 23.96
#